data_88f9cddd87a6f2728900c6911b513183
#
_entry.id   88f9cddd87a6f2728900c6911b513183
#
_cell.length_a   1.000
_cell.length_b   1.000
_cell.length_c   1.000
_cell.angle_alpha   90.00
_cell.angle_beta   90.00
_cell.angle_gamma   90.00
#
_symmetry.space_group_name_H-M   'P 1'
#
loop_
_entity.id
_entity.type
_entity.pdbx_description
1 polymer ?
#
loop_
_entity_poly.entity_id
_entity_poly.type
_entity_poly.pdbx_seq_one_letter_code
_entity_poly.pdbx_strand_id
1 'polypeptide(L)'
;MKKIIALILSMISVMALFVGCSGKQNPPESSTPEIKETVEATISPVVYSSEAIKKVEETSAGNFEDWLGERSVYGMASNSVIESPFHTLKINGQDVPVYTARSRRGAHSFAWIDVEKTRRDWHVDVELTTAEKYGKCVVLPESTEVAVGISNNVYTCRLYAYDTYTFTFATDANASVTDPLLAPLTLMVTEEKPFKLPTEYETVTIEPGVHTGRELVFTQEFTAYIIKAGYHEVAGIKLPSNSLLYIESGAYIKGLDQELGLAVIGGEDINNVQIIARGIIDCGSMSYDGNKHPFWFSRVEDLSVEGLTLVNANTWTMCFCDCTNLTIERNLLLSYRNTSDGIMMSDCVNGAGRYNFVRTGDDGIEFKATGWGRGANVGYNCVYEYNDCWTDRVSAYGLIWENMRDLSNVTFRNNSVGFAYTSENGYLCPLEIRLGANSNITWKDILYENIELYYVDCATVITVKVSSSDGGGLGGGGAIVDSVTYKNISVNACREGCVALKMHFGEYAGGDITNIVVENMSFCGKVLTAEDKSNSSYFVNEAGDKFETGLTVK
;
A
#
# COMPACT_ATOMS: atom_id res chain seq x y z
N MET A 1 -16.29 -21.42 -42.65
CA MET A 1 -15.23 -22.39 -42.36
C MET A 1 -13.94 -21.89 -42.96
N LYS A 2 -13.15 -21.12 -42.24
CA LYS A 2 -11.75 -20.71 -42.47
C LYS A 2 -11.47 -19.49 -41.60
N LYS A 3 -11.34 -19.69 -40.26
CA LYS A 3 -10.75 -18.75 -39.27
C LYS A 3 -10.74 -19.36 -37.86
N ILE A 4 -10.32 -20.61 -37.75
CA ILE A 4 -10.02 -21.28 -36.47
C ILE A 4 -8.83 -22.21 -36.70
N ILE A 5 -7.66 -21.69 -37.03
CA ILE A 5 -6.36 -22.38 -36.96
C ILE A 5 -5.30 -21.29 -36.87
N ALA A 6 -5.11 -20.70 -35.68
CA ALA A 6 -3.94 -19.86 -35.40
C ALA A 6 -3.78 -19.60 -33.88
N LEU A 7 -4.14 -20.54 -33.02
CA LEU A 7 -3.90 -20.36 -31.56
C LEU A 7 -3.55 -21.68 -30.85
N ILE A 8 -2.90 -22.62 -31.50
CA ILE A 8 -2.35 -23.85 -30.86
C ILE A 8 -0.99 -24.12 -31.47
N LEU A 9 0.01 -23.30 -31.18
CA LEU A 9 1.43 -23.56 -31.48
C LEU A 9 2.37 -22.67 -30.66
N SER A 10 2.27 -22.73 -29.32
CA SER A 10 3.33 -22.21 -28.44
C SER A 10 3.38 -22.87 -27.06
N MET A 11 3.05 -24.15 -26.98
CA MET A 11 3.27 -24.96 -25.76
C MET A 11 3.80 -26.34 -26.13
N ILE A 12 5.01 -26.42 -26.63
CA ILE A 12 5.84 -27.64 -26.59
C ILE A 12 7.31 -27.23 -26.75
N SER A 13 8.06 -27.44 -25.70
CA SER A 13 9.51 -27.61 -25.58
C SER A 13 9.99 -26.93 -24.30
N VAL A 14 10.24 -27.69 -23.26
CA VAL A 14 11.52 -28.23 -22.89
C VAL A 14 11.32 -29.30 -21.82
N MET A 15 11.34 -30.57 -22.18
CA MET A 15 11.76 -31.66 -21.30
C MET A 15 13.22 -31.97 -21.67
N ALA A 16 14.16 -31.66 -20.83
CA ALA A 16 15.55 -32.10 -20.94
C ALA A 16 15.81 -33.24 -19.97
N LEU A 17 16.26 -34.34 -20.55
CA LEU A 17 16.71 -35.57 -19.89
C LEU A 17 17.88 -35.31 -18.93
N PHE A 18 17.77 -35.76 -17.69
CA PHE A 18 18.95 -36.02 -16.86
C PHE A 18 19.44 -37.45 -17.04
N VAL A 19 20.59 -37.59 -17.66
CA VAL A 19 21.41 -38.80 -17.60
C VAL A 19 22.54 -38.55 -16.62
N GLY A 20 22.63 -39.35 -15.59
CA GLY A 20 23.64 -39.23 -14.55
C GLY A 20 25.03 -39.66 -15.04
N CYS A 21 26.04 -38.87 -14.64
CA CYS A 21 27.42 -39.30 -14.59
C CYS A 21 28.01 -38.83 -13.24
N SER A 22 28.47 -39.80 -12.47
CA SER A 22 29.24 -39.61 -11.23
C SER A 22 30.63 -39.08 -11.55
N GLY A 23 30.88 -37.81 -11.33
CA GLY A 23 32.22 -37.21 -11.36
C GLY A 23 32.42 -36.38 -10.09
N LYS A 24 33.54 -36.58 -9.39
CA LYS A 24 33.96 -35.79 -8.26
C LYS A 24 34.05 -34.32 -8.68
N GLN A 25 33.15 -33.48 -8.16
CA GLN A 25 33.23 -32.03 -8.33
C GLN A 25 34.13 -31.44 -7.25
N ASN A 26 35.13 -30.67 -7.68
CA ASN A 26 35.81 -29.69 -6.83
C ASN A 26 34.79 -28.61 -6.37
N PRO A 27 34.96 -27.99 -5.19
CA PRO A 27 34.09 -26.91 -4.77
C PRO A 27 34.16 -25.77 -5.81
N PRO A 28 33.03 -25.14 -6.13
CA PRO A 28 33.03 -24.05 -7.09
C PRO A 28 33.91 -22.91 -6.57
N GLU A 29 34.83 -22.45 -7.40
CA GLU A 29 35.51 -21.16 -7.20
C GLU A 29 34.44 -20.08 -7.01
N SER A 30 34.60 -19.24 -5.99
CA SER A 30 33.76 -18.08 -5.75
C SER A 30 33.87 -17.16 -6.97
N SER A 31 32.90 -17.23 -7.86
CA SER A 31 32.77 -16.24 -8.92
C SER A 31 32.35 -14.93 -8.27
N THR A 32 33.26 -13.97 -8.22
CA THR A 32 32.93 -12.56 -7.98
C THR A 32 31.80 -12.21 -8.96
N PRO A 33 30.68 -11.60 -8.50
CA PRO A 33 29.64 -11.19 -9.41
C PRO A 33 30.22 -10.24 -10.46
N GLU A 34 30.02 -10.57 -11.72
CA GLU A 34 30.38 -9.69 -12.83
C GLU A 34 29.60 -8.39 -12.66
N ILE A 35 30.28 -7.29 -12.34
CA ILE A 35 29.66 -5.96 -12.26
C ILE A 35 29.26 -5.64 -13.70
N LYS A 36 27.98 -5.77 -14.02
CA LYS A 36 27.45 -5.32 -15.31
C LYS A 36 27.70 -3.82 -15.43
N GLU A 37 28.31 -3.38 -16.52
CA GLU A 37 28.41 -1.95 -16.82
C GLU A 37 27.00 -1.38 -16.99
N THR A 38 26.57 -0.58 -16.01
CA THR A 38 25.29 0.14 -16.03
C THR A 38 25.53 1.60 -16.37
N VAL A 39 24.56 2.24 -16.99
CA VAL A 39 24.60 3.65 -17.35
C VAL A 39 23.81 4.46 -16.33
N GLU A 40 24.39 5.59 -15.90
CA GLU A 40 23.68 6.56 -15.06
C GLU A 40 22.44 7.07 -15.78
N ALA A 41 21.27 6.98 -15.13
CA ALA A 41 20.01 7.36 -15.74
C ALA A 41 19.74 8.87 -15.61
N THR A 42 19.07 9.45 -16.59
CA THR A 42 18.49 10.80 -16.46
C THR A 42 17.28 10.74 -15.54
N ILE A 43 17.16 11.70 -14.64
CA ILE A 43 16.06 11.79 -13.67
C ILE A 43 15.30 13.10 -13.81
N SER A 44 14.00 13.05 -13.50
CA SER A 44 13.11 14.21 -13.37
C SER A 44 12.48 14.19 -11.95
N PRO A 45 12.98 15.02 -11.01
CA PRO A 45 12.39 15.11 -9.67
C PRO A 45 10.96 15.68 -9.72
N VAL A 46 10.08 15.09 -8.90
CA VAL A 46 8.76 15.68 -8.62
C VAL A 46 8.96 16.80 -7.60
N VAL A 47 8.59 18.03 -7.98
CA VAL A 47 8.81 19.24 -7.17
C VAL A 47 7.47 19.88 -6.88
N TYR A 48 7.15 20.08 -5.61
CA TYR A 48 6.00 20.88 -5.21
C TYR A 48 6.43 22.33 -4.97
N SER A 49 5.58 23.28 -5.34
CA SER A 49 5.94 24.69 -5.22
C SER A 49 6.10 25.08 -3.74
N SER A 50 7.23 25.69 -3.40
CA SER A 50 7.47 26.19 -2.04
C SER A 50 6.45 27.25 -1.61
N GLU A 51 5.85 27.98 -2.55
CA GLU A 51 4.75 28.89 -2.28
C GLU A 51 3.49 28.13 -1.85
N ALA A 52 3.16 27.00 -2.52
CA ALA A 52 2.04 26.16 -2.15
C ALA A 52 2.25 25.53 -0.76
N ILE A 53 3.44 25.02 -0.46
CA ILE A 53 3.80 24.46 0.85
C ILE A 53 3.66 25.51 1.95
N LYS A 54 4.22 26.72 1.78
CA LYS A 54 4.07 27.82 2.77
C LYS A 54 2.62 28.22 2.98
N LYS A 55 1.83 28.30 1.92
CA LYS A 55 0.39 28.62 2.04
C LYS A 55 -0.38 27.58 2.83
N VAL A 56 0.00 26.29 2.72
CA VAL A 56 -0.57 25.22 3.53
C VAL A 56 -0.19 25.39 5.00
N GLU A 57 1.04 25.70 5.32
CA GLU A 57 1.49 25.95 6.70
C GLU A 57 0.71 27.10 7.33
N GLU A 58 0.50 28.21 6.63
CA GLU A 58 -0.25 29.38 7.09
C GLU A 58 -1.74 29.08 7.33
N THR A 59 -2.35 28.21 6.52
CA THR A 59 -3.79 27.91 6.57
C THR A 59 -4.13 26.74 7.48
N SER A 60 -3.17 25.89 7.81
CA SER A 60 -3.36 24.70 8.67
C SER A 60 -3.18 24.98 10.16
N ALA A 61 -2.70 26.15 10.53
CA ALA A 61 -2.46 26.55 11.91
C ALA A 61 -3.79 26.81 12.62
N GLY A 62 -4.44 25.80 13.21
CA GLY A 62 -5.34 26.17 14.24
C GLY A 62 -6.52 25.30 14.67
N ASN A 63 -6.87 24.19 14.08
CA ASN A 63 -8.14 23.52 14.40
C ASN A 63 -8.11 22.00 14.53
N PHE A 64 -7.01 21.42 15.01
CA PHE A 64 -7.01 19.98 15.27
C PHE A 64 -6.82 19.70 16.75
N GLU A 65 -7.85 19.10 17.36
CA GLU A 65 -7.69 18.40 18.62
C GLU A 65 -6.57 17.38 18.44
N ASP A 66 -5.53 17.51 19.25
CA ASP A 66 -4.36 16.67 19.21
C ASP A 66 -4.73 15.29 19.76
N TRP A 67 -5.30 14.43 18.90
CA TRP A 67 -5.69 13.06 19.23
C TRP A 67 -4.52 12.21 19.71
N LEU A 68 -3.31 12.68 19.50
CA LEU A 68 -2.11 11.97 19.92
C LEU A 68 -1.59 12.39 21.29
N GLY A 69 -2.30 13.32 21.99
CA GLY A 69 -1.92 13.82 23.31
C GLY A 69 -0.39 13.84 23.49
N GLU A 70 0.24 14.96 23.75
CA GLU A 70 1.66 15.15 24.07
C GLU A 70 2.72 14.54 23.12
N ARG A 71 2.35 13.83 22.07
CA ARG A 71 3.25 13.30 21.05
C ARG A 71 3.30 14.15 19.80
N SER A 72 3.40 15.47 19.94
CA SER A 72 3.86 16.32 18.86
C SER A 72 5.34 16.03 18.62
N VAL A 73 5.61 14.94 17.91
CA VAL A 73 6.95 14.55 17.55
C VAL A 73 7.46 15.62 16.61
N TYR A 74 8.48 16.33 17.05
CA TYR A 74 9.28 17.28 16.26
C TYR A 74 8.66 18.64 15.88
N GLY A 75 7.71 19.18 16.63
CA GLY A 75 7.25 20.57 16.39
C GLY A 75 6.57 20.80 15.03
N MET A 76 6.17 19.74 14.34
CA MET A 76 5.39 19.86 13.11
C MET A 76 4.00 20.37 13.44
N ALA A 77 3.59 21.43 12.75
CA ALA A 77 2.18 21.82 12.71
C ALA A 77 1.37 20.60 12.25
N SER A 78 0.30 20.31 12.96
CA SER A 78 -0.34 18.98 12.99
C SER A 78 -0.79 18.42 11.65
N ASN A 79 -0.84 19.18 10.56
CA ASN A 79 -1.51 18.78 9.33
C ASN A 79 -0.91 19.34 8.05
N SER A 80 0.34 19.69 8.03
CA SER A 80 0.98 20.20 6.83
C SER A 80 2.00 19.23 6.27
N VAL A 81 2.13 19.20 4.95
CA VAL A 81 3.33 18.73 4.29
C VAL A 81 4.33 19.87 4.30
N ILE A 82 5.53 19.60 4.75
CA ILE A 82 6.63 20.58 4.82
C ILE A 82 7.85 20.09 4.06
N GLU A 83 8.73 21.01 3.66
CA GLU A 83 10.08 20.63 3.25
C GLU A 83 10.75 19.87 4.41
N SER A 84 11.45 18.78 4.11
CA SER A 84 11.97 17.91 5.16
C SER A 84 13.01 18.61 6.04
N PRO A 85 12.80 18.70 7.35
CA PRO A 85 13.84 19.15 8.27
C PRO A 85 14.83 18.04 8.62
N PHE A 86 14.58 16.80 8.19
CA PHE A 86 15.33 15.60 8.56
C PHE A 86 16.34 15.18 7.51
N HIS A 87 16.06 15.43 6.23
CA HIS A 87 16.78 14.85 5.11
C HIS A 87 17.02 15.85 3.99
N THR A 88 18.20 15.75 3.37
CA THR A 88 18.47 16.26 2.04
C THR A 88 18.92 15.11 1.14
N LEU A 89 18.52 15.14 -0.11
CA LEU A 89 18.70 14.06 -1.06
C LEU A 89 19.33 14.57 -2.34
N LYS A 90 20.35 13.86 -2.82
CA LYS A 90 20.87 13.99 -4.18
C LYS A 90 20.76 12.67 -4.91
N ILE A 91 20.34 12.74 -6.15
CA ILE A 91 20.33 11.62 -7.07
C ILE A 91 21.18 11.99 -8.29
N ASN A 92 22.21 11.20 -8.58
CA ASN A 92 23.18 11.48 -9.64
C ASN A 92 23.81 12.88 -9.48
N GLY A 93 24.05 13.33 -8.23
CA GLY A 93 24.57 14.66 -7.91
C GLY A 93 23.56 15.81 -8.04
N GLN A 94 22.35 15.59 -8.53
CA GLN A 94 21.27 16.57 -8.62
C GLN A 94 20.47 16.61 -7.33
N ASP A 95 20.20 17.79 -6.78
CA ASP A 95 19.34 17.96 -5.61
C ASP A 95 17.90 17.54 -5.92
N VAL A 96 17.33 16.71 -5.06
CA VAL A 96 15.95 16.21 -5.14
C VAL A 96 15.19 16.70 -3.91
N PRO A 97 14.07 17.40 -4.07
CA PRO A 97 13.28 17.88 -2.94
C PRO A 97 12.77 16.71 -2.10
N VAL A 98 12.88 16.85 -0.78
CA VAL A 98 12.35 15.91 0.18
C VAL A 98 11.27 16.61 0.99
N TYR A 99 10.11 15.97 1.09
CA TYR A 99 8.97 16.46 1.85
C TYR A 99 8.72 15.54 3.04
N THR A 100 8.04 16.06 4.05
CA THR A 100 7.69 15.31 5.24
C THR A 100 6.22 15.51 5.56
N ALA A 101 5.52 14.41 5.81
CA ALA A 101 4.16 14.38 6.31
C ALA A 101 4.12 13.68 7.67
N ARG A 102 3.02 13.85 8.37
CA ARG A 102 2.76 13.16 9.64
C ARG A 102 2.30 11.72 9.39
N SER A 103 2.83 10.79 10.17
CA SER A 103 2.24 9.47 10.38
C SER A 103 1.73 9.36 11.82
N ARG A 104 1.01 8.29 12.14
CA ARG A 104 0.50 8.10 13.51
C ARG A 104 1.62 7.96 14.54
N ARG A 105 2.77 7.44 14.14
CA ARG A 105 3.93 7.18 15.00
C ARG A 105 5.13 8.06 14.68
N GLY A 106 4.93 9.28 14.27
CA GLY A 106 6.00 10.24 14.00
C GLY A 106 5.92 10.86 12.62
N ALA A 107 7.07 11.34 12.15
CA ALA A 107 7.21 11.92 10.82
C ALA A 107 7.59 10.85 9.80
N HIS A 108 7.16 11.03 8.55
CA HIS A 108 7.60 10.23 7.42
C HIS A 108 7.97 11.14 6.27
N SER A 109 9.22 11.04 5.83
CA SER A 109 9.72 11.82 4.69
C SER A 109 9.51 11.07 3.38
N PHE A 110 9.33 11.80 2.29
CA PHE A 110 9.18 11.20 0.99
C PHE A 110 9.79 12.08 -0.11
N ALA A 111 10.22 11.41 -1.15
CA ALA A 111 10.68 12.04 -2.38
C ALA A 111 10.23 11.18 -3.58
N TRP A 112 10.18 11.78 -4.76
CA TRP A 112 9.78 11.08 -5.97
C TRP A 112 10.65 11.52 -7.14
N ILE A 113 11.11 10.54 -7.91
CA ILE A 113 11.80 10.77 -9.17
C ILE A 113 11.17 9.93 -10.28
N ASP A 114 10.98 10.55 -11.43
CA ASP A 114 10.75 9.82 -12.66
C ASP A 114 12.11 9.61 -13.37
N VAL A 115 12.37 8.42 -13.82
CA VAL A 115 13.60 8.03 -14.50
C VAL A 115 13.31 7.84 -15.97
N GLU A 116 14.03 8.56 -16.83
CA GLU A 116 13.88 8.42 -18.27
C GLU A 116 14.10 6.97 -18.69
N LYS A 117 13.24 6.47 -19.57
CA LYS A 117 13.35 5.13 -20.13
C LYS A 117 14.60 4.98 -20.97
N THR A 118 15.69 4.65 -20.32
CA THR A 118 16.94 4.31 -20.97
C THR A 118 17.06 2.79 -21.12
N ARG A 119 18.21 2.30 -21.52
CA ARG A 119 18.52 0.88 -21.73
C ARG A 119 18.16 0.03 -20.50
N ARG A 120 18.10 -1.30 -20.67
CA ARG A 120 17.81 -2.28 -19.60
C ARG A 120 18.76 -2.23 -18.40
N ASP A 121 19.96 -1.69 -18.57
CA ASP A 121 21.02 -1.66 -17.55
C ASP A 121 21.29 -0.20 -17.13
N TRP A 122 20.37 0.38 -16.35
CA TRP A 122 20.51 1.72 -15.79
C TRP A 122 20.71 1.66 -14.27
N HIS A 123 21.18 2.74 -13.71
CA HIS A 123 21.24 2.99 -12.26
C HIS A 123 21.03 4.45 -11.93
N VAL A 124 20.70 4.72 -10.69
CA VAL A 124 20.81 6.03 -10.06
C VAL A 124 21.68 5.92 -8.80
N ASP A 125 22.57 6.87 -8.63
CA ASP A 125 23.40 7.02 -7.43
C ASP A 125 22.66 7.91 -6.44
N VAL A 126 22.44 7.41 -5.24
CA VAL A 126 21.75 8.07 -4.13
C VAL A 126 22.76 8.58 -3.12
N GLU A 127 22.66 9.86 -2.76
CA GLU A 127 23.34 10.46 -1.62
C GLU A 127 22.29 11.10 -0.70
N LEU A 128 22.02 10.44 0.41
CA LEU A 128 21.09 10.89 1.43
C LEU A 128 21.87 11.47 2.61
N THR A 129 21.59 12.71 2.99
CA THR A 129 22.15 13.33 4.20
C THR A 129 21.04 13.51 5.23
N THR A 130 21.26 13.04 6.45
CA THR A 130 20.32 13.21 7.58
C THR A 130 20.75 14.35 8.50
N ALA A 131 19.77 15.01 9.15
CA ALA A 131 20.05 16.04 10.13
C ALA A 131 20.82 15.49 11.34
N GLU A 132 20.49 14.27 11.76
CA GLU A 132 21.14 13.55 12.84
C GLU A 132 22.03 12.43 12.29
N LYS A 133 23.02 12.01 13.08
CA LYS A 133 23.88 10.89 12.74
C LYS A 133 23.28 9.57 13.26
N TYR A 134 23.09 8.61 12.38
CA TYR A 134 22.66 7.26 12.72
C TYR A 134 23.78 6.23 12.49
N GLY A 135 23.85 5.22 13.34
CA GLY A 135 24.85 4.15 13.24
C GLY A 135 24.50 3.10 12.18
N LYS A 136 23.21 2.96 11.86
CA LYS A 136 22.70 1.97 10.89
C LYS A 136 21.68 2.61 9.95
N CYS A 137 21.72 2.21 8.69
CA CYS A 137 20.69 2.50 7.70
C CYS A 137 20.37 1.20 6.94
N VAL A 138 19.09 0.92 6.78
CA VAL A 138 18.57 -0.19 5.97
C VAL A 138 17.60 0.36 4.96
N VAL A 139 17.66 -0.14 3.74
CA VAL A 139 16.67 0.16 2.70
C VAL A 139 15.67 -0.98 2.64
N LEU A 140 14.41 -0.67 2.78
CA LEU A 140 13.31 -1.63 2.73
C LEU A 140 12.58 -1.54 1.38
N PRO A 141 12.01 -2.64 0.88
CA PRO A 141 12.10 -4.01 1.42
C PRO A 141 13.53 -4.58 1.34
N GLU A 142 13.92 -5.45 2.27
CA GLU A 142 15.28 -6.04 2.28
C GLU A 142 15.53 -6.91 1.04
N SER A 143 14.48 -7.44 0.44
CA SER A 143 14.54 -8.18 -0.84
C SER A 143 15.08 -7.36 -2.02
N THR A 144 15.16 -6.03 -1.91
CA THR A 144 15.86 -5.17 -2.89
C THR A 144 17.38 -5.29 -2.84
N GLU A 145 17.92 -5.86 -1.77
CA GLU A 145 19.36 -6.10 -1.55
C GLU A 145 20.24 -4.83 -1.71
N VAL A 146 19.71 -3.67 -1.37
CA VAL A 146 20.43 -2.39 -1.52
C VAL A 146 21.49 -2.26 -0.43
N ALA A 147 22.76 -2.27 -0.84
CA ALA A 147 23.88 -2.02 0.04
C ALA A 147 24.08 -0.52 0.29
N VAL A 148 24.15 -0.11 1.57
CA VAL A 148 24.31 1.29 1.97
C VAL A 148 25.69 1.54 2.53
N GLY A 149 26.43 2.48 1.91
CA GLY A 149 27.66 3.05 2.47
C GLY A 149 27.32 4.17 3.47
N ILE A 150 27.99 4.17 4.63
CA ILE A 150 27.73 5.16 5.68
C ILE A 150 29.02 5.95 5.96
N SER A 151 28.93 7.28 5.85
CA SER A 151 30.01 8.21 6.22
C SER A 151 29.43 9.39 7.01
N ASN A 152 29.62 9.40 8.31
CA ASN A 152 28.97 10.34 9.21
C ASN A 152 27.43 10.25 9.14
N ASN A 153 26.80 11.34 8.69
CA ASN A 153 25.36 11.46 8.44
C ASN A 153 25.01 11.40 6.96
N VAL A 154 25.94 10.92 6.12
CA VAL A 154 25.74 10.72 4.69
C VAL A 154 25.65 9.22 4.39
N TYR A 155 24.62 8.84 3.68
CA TYR A 155 24.30 7.47 3.30
C TYR A 155 24.27 7.40 1.77
N THR A 156 25.03 6.48 1.21
CA THR A 156 25.15 6.34 -0.24
C THR A 156 24.76 4.94 -0.68
N CYS A 157 24.03 4.85 -1.78
CA CYS A 157 23.72 3.57 -2.40
C CYS A 157 23.47 3.75 -3.89
N ARG A 158 23.28 2.64 -4.58
CA ARG A 158 22.93 2.61 -6.00
C ARG A 158 21.66 1.80 -6.18
N LEU A 159 20.71 2.34 -6.95
CA LEU A 159 19.44 1.70 -7.26
C LEU A 159 19.39 1.35 -8.74
N TYR A 160 18.77 0.19 -9.06
CA TYR A 160 18.79 -0.41 -10.40
C TYR A 160 17.39 -0.74 -10.94
N ALA A 161 16.34 -0.44 -10.19
CA ALA A 161 14.97 -0.80 -10.57
C ALA A 161 13.99 0.34 -10.28
N TYR A 162 12.88 0.34 -11.03
CA TYR A 162 11.70 1.12 -10.69
C TYR A 162 11.01 0.43 -9.52
N ASP A 163 11.03 1.05 -8.36
CA ASP A 163 10.47 0.50 -7.14
C ASP A 163 10.26 1.59 -6.09
N THR A 164 9.76 1.18 -4.94
CA THR A 164 9.68 1.97 -3.72
C THR A 164 10.84 1.59 -2.80
N TYR A 165 11.63 2.58 -2.38
CA TYR A 165 12.76 2.37 -1.48
C TYR A 165 12.58 3.18 -0.22
N THR A 166 12.50 2.51 0.94
CA THR A 166 12.35 3.22 2.21
C THR A 166 13.61 3.11 3.06
N PHE A 167 14.32 4.21 3.23
CA PHE A 167 15.49 4.34 4.09
C PHE A 167 15.04 4.44 5.54
N THR A 168 15.54 3.53 6.37
CA THR A 168 15.23 3.46 7.81
C THR A 168 16.51 3.46 8.61
N PHE A 169 16.47 3.95 9.84
CA PHE A 169 17.66 4.26 10.63
C PHE A 169 17.62 3.63 12.03
N ALA A 170 18.81 3.41 12.59
CA ALA A 170 18.99 3.16 14.02
C ALA A 170 20.19 3.95 14.55
N THR A 171 20.11 4.39 15.79
CA THR A 171 21.21 5.08 16.46
C THR A 171 22.39 4.16 16.73
N ASP A 172 22.11 2.90 17.09
CA ASP A 172 23.13 1.85 17.30
C ASP A 172 23.41 1.11 15.98
N ALA A 173 24.67 1.06 15.59
CA ALA A 173 25.13 0.31 14.43
C ALA A 173 24.88 -1.21 14.54
N ASN A 174 24.78 -1.74 15.76
CA ASN A 174 24.53 -3.15 16.03
C ASN A 174 23.06 -3.48 16.29
N ALA A 175 22.15 -2.51 16.15
CA ALA A 175 20.73 -2.77 16.32
C ALA A 175 20.26 -3.88 15.38
N SER A 176 19.46 -4.82 15.88
CA SER A 176 18.89 -5.90 15.06
C SER A 176 17.93 -5.34 14.00
N VAL A 177 17.15 -4.34 14.38
CA VAL A 177 16.19 -3.63 13.52
C VAL A 177 16.41 -2.11 13.62
N THR A 178 15.90 -1.37 12.65
CA THR A 178 15.86 0.10 12.66
C THR A 178 14.62 0.59 13.42
N ASP A 179 14.55 1.90 13.69
CA ASP A 179 13.46 2.50 14.46
C ASP A 179 12.56 3.33 13.53
N PRO A 180 11.27 2.97 13.37
CA PRO A 180 10.32 3.70 12.52
C PRO A 180 10.02 5.12 13.00
N LEU A 181 10.46 5.50 14.22
CA LEU A 181 10.31 6.85 14.76
C LEU A 181 11.42 7.80 14.33
N LEU A 182 12.50 7.31 13.73
CA LEU A 182 13.64 8.12 13.29
C LEU A 182 13.43 8.70 11.89
N ALA A 183 12.24 9.21 11.60
CA ALA A 183 11.86 9.87 10.35
C ALA A 183 12.34 9.10 9.10
N PRO A 184 11.76 7.95 8.76
CA PRO A 184 12.12 7.21 7.55
C PRO A 184 11.88 8.04 6.30
N LEU A 185 12.66 7.76 5.23
CA LEU A 185 12.49 8.38 3.93
C LEU A 185 12.06 7.35 2.89
N THR A 186 10.88 7.52 2.30
CA THR A 186 10.46 6.75 1.13
C THR A 186 10.79 7.49 -0.16
N LEU A 187 11.58 6.85 -1.02
CA LEU A 187 11.89 7.30 -2.37
C LEU A 187 11.10 6.46 -3.38
N MET A 188 10.18 7.10 -4.08
CA MET A 188 9.48 6.52 -5.23
C MET A 188 10.36 6.69 -6.47
N VAL A 189 10.76 5.59 -7.08
CA VAL A 189 11.53 5.57 -8.35
C VAL A 189 10.63 4.99 -9.43
N THR A 190 10.17 5.82 -10.34
CA THR A 190 9.20 5.44 -11.37
C THR A 190 9.72 5.68 -12.78
N GLU A 191 9.18 4.94 -13.76
CA GLU A 191 9.50 5.19 -15.17
C GLU A 191 8.87 6.51 -15.61
N GLU A 192 9.65 7.40 -16.21
CA GLU A 192 9.12 8.60 -16.82
C GLU A 192 8.22 8.21 -18.00
N LYS A 193 6.95 8.52 -17.85
CA LYS A 193 5.94 8.33 -18.91
C LYS A 193 5.51 9.71 -19.40
N PRO A 194 5.92 10.13 -20.59
CA PRO A 194 5.44 11.39 -21.13
C PRO A 194 3.92 11.37 -21.22
N PHE A 195 3.29 12.39 -20.65
CA PHE A 195 1.85 12.56 -20.78
C PHE A 195 1.46 12.63 -22.25
N LYS A 196 0.59 11.70 -22.68
CA LYS A 196 0.06 11.66 -24.04
C LYS A 196 -1.44 11.89 -24.00
N LEU A 197 -1.86 13.03 -24.50
CA LEU A 197 -3.27 13.31 -24.72
C LEU A 197 -3.81 12.40 -25.82
N PRO A 198 -4.88 11.63 -25.58
CA PRO A 198 -5.58 10.93 -26.65
C PRO A 198 -6.08 11.92 -27.71
N THR A 199 -5.95 11.55 -28.98
CA THR A 199 -6.21 12.47 -30.11
C THR A 199 -7.66 12.92 -30.21
N GLU A 200 -8.58 12.12 -29.68
CA GLU A 200 -10.02 12.39 -29.63
C GLU A 200 -10.45 13.23 -28.40
N TYR A 201 -9.53 13.52 -27.47
CA TYR A 201 -9.88 14.25 -26.26
C TYR A 201 -9.69 15.75 -26.42
N GLU A 202 -10.66 16.50 -25.98
CA GLU A 202 -10.52 17.94 -25.75
C GLU A 202 -9.75 18.19 -24.45
N THR A 203 -9.28 19.40 -24.23
CA THR A 203 -8.52 19.76 -23.04
C THR A 203 -9.22 20.87 -22.26
N VAL A 204 -9.41 20.65 -20.98
CA VAL A 204 -9.86 21.67 -20.02
C VAL A 204 -8.78 21.85 -18.96
N THR A 205 -8.24 23.07 -18.86
CA THR A 205 -7.20 23.44 -17.90
C THR A 205 -7.82 24.05 -16.65
N ILE A 206 -7.40 23.57 -15.48
CA ILE A 206 -7.78 24.08 -14.18
C ILE A 206 -6.58 24.82 -13.59
N GLU A 207 -6.68 26.14 -13.53
CA GLU A 207 -5.66 27.00 -12.98
C GLU A 207 -5.66 26.99 -11.44
N PRO A 208 -4.51 27.27 -10.77
CA PRO A 208 -4.45 27.40 -9.32
C PRO A 208 -5.48 28.36 -8.76
N GLY A 209 -6.10 27.99 -7.65
CA GLY A 209 -7.16 28.82 -7.04
C GLY A 209 -8.07 28.08 -6.07
N VAL A 210 -9.17 28.75 -5.70
CA VAL A 210 -10.19 28.25 -4.78
C VAL A 210 -11.41 27.81 -5.59
N HIS A 211 -11.73 26.53 -5.51
CA HIS A 211 -12.79 25.84 -6.26
C HIS A 211 -13.84 25.29 -5.28
N THR A 212 -14.72 26.14 -4.81
CA THR A 212 -15.71 25.82 -3.78
C THR A 212 -17.13 25.58 -4.32
N GLY A 213 -17.36 25.91 -5.60
CA GLY A 213 -18.61 25.67 -6.30
C GLY A 213 -18.64 24.33 -7.03
N ARG A 214 -19.48 24.25 -8.05
CA ARG A 214 -19.65 23.06 -8.90
C ARG A 214 -18.80 23.12 -10.18
N GLU A 215 -17.88 24.03 -10.27
CA GLU A 215 -17.02 24.24 -11.44
C GLU A 215 -16.17 23.01 -11.80
N LEU A 216 -15.85 22.16 -10.80
CA LEU A 216 -15.12 20.91 -11.02
C LEU A 216 -16.03 19.66 -11.01
N VAL A 217 -17.34 19.84 -11.17
CA VAL A 217 -18.28 18.76 -11.46
C VAL A 217 -18.41 18.65 -12.98
N PHE A 218 -17.54 17.84 -13.54
CA PHE A 218 -17.42 17.70 -14.98
C PHE A 218 -18.51 16.81 -15.58
N THR A 219 -18.93 17.13 -16.80
CA THR A 219 -19.97 16.39 -17.53
C THR A 219 -19.59 16.08 -18.99
N GLN A 220 -18.49 16.66 -19.46
CA GLN A 220 -18.05 16.50 -20.84
C GLN A 220 -17.17 15.25 -20.94
N GLU A 221 -17.62 14.28 -21.72
CA GLU A 221 -16.86 13.09 -22.08
C GLU A 221 -15.76 13.40 -23.10
N PHE A 222 -14.83 12.47 -23.31
CA PHE A 222 -13.68 12.61 -24.20
C PHE A 222 -12.87 13.88 -23.92
N THR A 223 -12.66 14.15 -22.63
CA THR A 223 -11.99 15.35 -22.15
C THR A 223 -10.86 14.99 -21.20
N ALA A 224 -9.71 15.63 -21.40
CA ALA A 224 -8.61 15.65 -20.47
C ALA A 224 -8.71 16.89 -19.57
N TYR A 225 -8.94 16.68 -18.31
CA TYR A 225 -8.95 17.71 -17.27
C TYR A 225 -7.55 17.83 -16.68
N ILE A 226 -6.90 18.96 -16.86
CA ILE A 226 -5.51 19.19 -16.45
C ILE A 226 -5.47 20.15 -15.27
N ILE A 227 -5.12 19.64 -14.09
CA ILE A 227 -4.84 20.47 -12.91
C ILE A 227 -3.40 20.92 -12.99
N LYS A 228 -3.22 22.24 -13.12
CA LYS A 228 -1.91 22.85 -13.27
C LYS A 228 -1.12 22.86 -11.95
N ALA A 229 0.21 22.94 -12.07
CA ALA A 229 1.09 23.15 -10.93
C ALA A 229 0.67 24.41 -10.14
N GLY A 230 0.69 24.33 -8.81
CA GLY A 230 0.31 25.41 -7.90
C GLY A 230 -0.67 24.96 -6.82
N TYR A 231 -1.19 25.92 -6.06
CA TYR A 231 -2.08 25.65 -4.92
C TYR A 231 -3.55 25.73 -5.31
N HIS A 232 -4.29 24.67 -4.98
CA HIS A 232 -5.73 24.55 -5.21
C HIS A 232 -6.46 24.23 -3.90
N GLU A 233 -7.54 24.91 -3.60
CA GLU A 233 -8.52 24.52 -2.60
C GLU A 233 -9.75 23.94 -3.30
N VAL A 234 -10.10 22.68 -3.01
CA VAL A 234 -11.07 21.95 -3.82
C VAL A 234 -12.19 21.37 -2.95
N ALA A 235 -13.41 21.77 -3.24
CA ALA A 235 -14.60 21.20 -2.60
C ALA A 235 -14.95 19.81 -3.17
N GLY A 236 -14.66 19.53 -4.44
CA GLY A 236 -14.87 18.23 -5.05
C GLY A 236 -14.66 18.25 -6.56
N ILE A 237 -14.01 17.19 -7.05
CA ILE A 237 -13.81 16.90 -8.47
C ILE A 237 -14.66 15.67 -8.78
N LYS A 238 -15.66 15.81 -9.63
CA LYS A 238 -16.47 14.70 -10.13
C LYS A 238 -16.19 14.47 -11.59
N LEU A 239 -15.76 13.25 -11.93
CA LEU A 239 -15.39 12.87 -13.30
C LEU A 239 -16.58 12.25 -14.04
N PRO A 240 -16.73 12.48 -15.36
CA PRO A 240 -17.64 11.77 -16.24
C PRO A 240 -16.99 10.50 -16.80
N SER A 241 -17.76 9.69 -17.53
CA SER A 241 -17.24 8.62 -18.38
C SER A 241 -16.30 9.16 -19.46
N ASN A 242 -15.42 8.29 -19.97
CA ASN A 242 -14.49 8.61 -21.05
C ASN A 242 -13.66 9.88 -20.75
N SER A 243 -13.08 9.94 -19.57
CA SER A 243 -12.32 11.12 -19.13
C SER A 243 -10.91 10.77 -18.64
N LEU A 244 -10.04 11.75 -18.74
CA LEU A 244 -8.70 11.70 -18.18
C LEU A 244 -8.52 12.88 -17.23
N LEU A 245 -8.10 12.60 -15.99
CA LEU A 245 -7.64 13.62 -15.05
C LEU A 245 -6.11 13.56 -14.98
N TYR A 246 -5.47 14.65 -15.36
CA TYR A 246 -4.03 14.80 -15.25
C TYR A 246 -3.69 15.85 -14.18
N ILE A 247 -2.97 15.45 -13.14
CA ILE A 247 -2.53 16.33 -12.07
C ILE A 247 -1.02 16.54 -12.24
N GLU A 248 -0.64 17.75 -12.64
CA GLU A 248 0.77 18.08 -12.92
C GLU A 248 1.67 17.93 -11.69
N SER A 249 2.94 17.66 -11.94
CA SER A 249 3.99 17.82 -10.93
C SER A 249 3.97 19.27 -10.40
N GLY A 250 4.00 19.43 -9.08
CA GLY A 250 3.87 20.73 -8.43
C GLY A 250 2.45 21.16 -8.08
N ALA A 251 1.42 20.43 -8.48
CA ALA A 251 0.06 20.69 -8.02
C ALA A 251 -0.11 20.26 -6.56
N TYR A 252 -0.67 21.14 -5.74
CA TYR A 252 -1.05 20.87 -4.35
C TYR A 252 -2.54 21.13 -4.18
N ILE A 253 -3.30 20.06 -3.95
CA ILE A 253 -4.75 20.10 -3.83
C ILE A 253 -5.12 19.92 -2.36
N LYS A 254 -5.63 20.99 -1.74
CA LYS A 254 -6.22 20.95 -0.40
C LYS A 254 -7.69 20.60 -0.50
N GLY A 255 -8.08 19.47 0.08
CA GLY A 255 -9.48 19.07 0.20
C GLY A 255 -10.26 19.93 1.18
N LEU A 256 -11.52 20.25 0.86
CA LEU A 256 -12.44 21.02 1.69
C LEU A 256 -13.67 20.19 2.08
N ASP A 257 -14.24 20.44 3.25
CA ASP A 257 -15.42 19.75 3.81
C ASP A 257 -16.74 20.05 3.09
N GLN A 258 -16.76 20.98 2.17
CA GLN A 258 -18.00 21.38 1.50
C GLN A 258 -18.65 20.21 0.75
N GLU A 259 -19.97 20.08 0.91
CA GLU A 259 -20.74 18.96 0.34
C GLU A 259 -20.94 19.08 -1.18
N LEU A 260 -19.97 18.65 -1.94
CA LEU A 260 -20.09 18.46 -3.40
C LEU A 260 -19.88 16.99 -3.82
N GLY A 261 -20.47 16.07 -3.05
CA GLY A 261 -20.35 14.62 -3.26
C GLY A 261 -19.59 13.93 -2.15
N LEU A 262 -19.35 12.63 -2.31
CA LEU A 262 -18.75 11.77 -1.30
C LEU A 262 -17.22 11.89 -1.20
N ALA A 263 -16.57 12.61 -2.11
CA ALA A 263 -15.10 12.67 -2.14
C ALA A 263 -14.54 13.99 -2.65
N VAL A 264 -13.24 14.21 -2.38
CA VAL A 264 -12.46 15.27 -3.02
C VAL A 264 -12.24 14.94 -4.50
N ILE A 265 -11.91 13.69 -4.83
CA ILE A 265 -11.92 13.19 -6.21
C ILE A 265 -12.79 11.94 -6.26
N GLY A 266 -13.74 11.89 -7.19
CA GLY A 266 -14.61 10.73 -7.30
C GLY A 266 -15.44 10.65 -8.57
N GLY A 267 -16.14 9.51 -8.69
CA GLY A 267 -17.06 9.21 -9.76
C GLY A 267 -17.98 8.04 -9.41
N GLU A 268 -19.14 8.04 -10.02
CA GLU A 268 -20.18 7.05 -9.75
C GLU A 268 -20.95 6.76 -11.05
N ASP A 269 -21.21 5.46 -11.32
CA ASP A 269 -21.91 5.02 -12.54
C ASP A 269 -21.25 5.50 -13.83
N ILE A 270 -19.93 5.37 -13.94
CA ILE A 270 -19.13 5.85 -15.08
C ILE A 270 -18.18 4.74 -15.57
N ASN A 271 -17.61 4.93 -16.75
CA ASN A 271 -16.66 4.00 -17.34
C ASN A 271 -15.50 4.70 -18.04
N ASN A 272 -14.42 3.95 -18.28
CA ASN A 272 -13.24 4.40 -19.02
C ASN A 272 -12.68 5.72 -18.48
N VAL A 273 -12.19 5.67 -17.23
CA VAL A 273 -11.61 6.82 -16.53
C VAL A 273 -10.14 6.56 -16.24
N GLN A 274 -9.31 7.53 -16.56
CA GLN A 274 -7.89 7.48 -16.24
C GLN A 274 -7.49 8.67 -15.36
N ILE A 275 -6.72 8.40 -14.31
CA ILE A 275 -6.13 9.42 -13.44
C ILE A 275 -4.62 9.22 -13.44
N ILE A 276 -3.89 10.22 -13.89
CA ILE A 276 -2.43 10.25 -13.88
C ILE A 276 -1.99 11.47 -13.05
N ALA A 277 -1.16 11.25 -12.08
CA ALA A 277 -0.76 12.34 -11.18
C ALA A 277 0.73 12.33 -10.85
N ARG A 278 1.22 13.51 -10.50
CA ARG A 278 2.47 13.77 -9.80
C ARG A 278 2.27 14.91 -8.78
N GLY A 279 1.03 15.10 -8.35
CA GLY A 279 0.62 16.12 -7.37
C GLY A 279 0.26 15.52 -6.02
N ILE A 280 0.07 16.40 -5.03
CA ILE A 280 -0.40 16.06 -3.69
C ILE A 280 -1.89 16.36 -3.54
N ILE A 281 -2.60 15.45 -2.87
CA ILE A 281 -3.93 15.69 -2.31
C ILE A 281 -3.79 15.65 -0.80
N ASP A 282 -4.08 16.76 -0.14
CA ASP A 282 -4.02 16.92 1.31
C ASP A 282 -5.42 17.14 1.90
N CYS A 283 -5.86 16.22 2.74
CA CYS A 283 -7.14 16.28 3.42
C CYS A 283 -7.04 16.67 4.90
N GLY A 284 -5.90 17.21 5.32
CA GLY A 284 -5.63 17.59 6.71
C GLY A 284 -6.58 18.63 7.29
N SER A 285 -7.16 19.50 6.45
CA SER A 285 -8.15 20.49 6.88
C SER A 285 -9.58 19.97 6.95
N MET A 286 -9.83 18.74 6.50
CA MET A 286 -11.16 18.14 6.54
C MET A 286 -11.50 17.60 7.91
N SER A 287 -12.78 17.60 8.26
CA SER A 287 -13.28 17.10 9.55
C SER A 287 -12.97 15.60 9.68
N TYR A 288 -12.49 15.22 10.87
CA TYR A 288 -12.20 13.84 11.20
C TYR A 288 -13.48 12.99 11.11
N ASP A 289 -13.34 11.80 10.52
CA ASP A 289 -14.43 10.84 10.35
C ASP A 289 -15.70 11.41 9.70
N GLY A 290 -15.49 12.42 8.84
CA GLY A 290 -16.57 13.02 8.07
C GLY A 290 -17.05 12.09 6.96
N ASN A 291 -18.29 12.32 6.48
CA ASN A 291 -18.89 11.53 5.39
C ASN A 291 -18.21 11.72 4.02
N LYS A 292 -17.19 12.59 3.94
CA LYS A 292 -16.51 12.91 2.71
C LYS A 292 -15.10 12.32 2.71
N HIS A 293 -14.84 11.46 1.76
CA HIS A 293 -13.57 10.77 1.57
C HIS A 293 -12.56 11.60 0.74
N PRO A 294 -11.27 11.38 0.87
CA PRO A 294 -10.30 11.91 -0.08
C PRO A 294 -10.55 11.44 -1.51
N PHE A 295 -10.86 10.13 -1.67
CA PHE A 295 -11.00 9.51 -2.98
C PHE A 295 -12.10 8.42 -2.93
N TRP A 296 -13.10 8.52 -3.82
CA TRP A 296 -14.21 7.57 -3.84
C TRP A 296 -14.74 7.32 -5.24
N PHE A 297 -14.69 6.06 -5.67
CA PHE A 297 -15.31 5.60 -6.92
C PHE A 297 -16.25 4.44 -6.65
N SER A 298 -17.44 4.48 -7.23
CA SER A 298 -18.41 3.38 -7.10
C SER A 298 -19.10 3.06 -8.42
N ARG A 299 -19.22 1.75 -8.70
CA ARG A 299 -19.81 1.23 -9.95
C ARG A 299 -19.12 1.81 -11.18
N VAL A 300 -17.80 1.71 -11.20
CA VAL A 300 -16.98 2.18 -12.32
C VAL A 300 -16.39 0.98 -13.05
N GLU A 301 -16.48 1.00 -14.37
CA GLU A 301 -15.84 0.04 -15.26
C GLU A 301 -14.65 0.69 -15.96
N ASP A 302 -13.51 -0.04 -16.03
CA ASP A 302 -12.26 0.43 -16.63
C ASP A 302 -11.72 1.72 -16.00
N LEU A 303 -11.29 1.63 -14.73
CA LEU A 303 -10.66 2.74 -14.00
C LEU A 303 -9.17 2.47 -13.78
N SER A 304 -8.33 3.45 -14.11
CA SER A 304 -6.91 3.45 -13.75
C SER A 304 -6.51 4.67 -12.94
N VAL A 305 -5.73 4.47 -11.88
CA VAL A 305 -5.21 5.53 -11.00
C VAL A 305 -3.71 5.33 -10.79
N GLU A 306 -2.89 6.29 -11.22
CA GLU A 306 -1.44 6.19 -11.12
C GLU A 306 -0.83 7.50 -10.59
N GLY A 307 0.08 7.34 -9.62
CA GLY A 307 1.05 8.37 -9.26
C GLY A 307 0.56 9.47 -8.31
N LEU A 308 -0.54 9.25 -7.60
CA LEU A 308 -1.04 10.17 -6.58
C LEU A 308 -0.19 10.12 -5.30
N THR A 309 0.05 11.29 -4.72
CA THR A 309 0.44 11.41 -3.31
C THR A 309 -0.76 11.89 -2.51
N LEU A 310 -1.25 11.04 -1.59
CA LEU A 310 -2.38 11.34 -0.70
C LEU A 310 -1.89 11.44 0.74
N VAL A 311 -2.15 12.57 1.38
CA VAL A 311 -1.70 12.79 2.75
C VAL A 311 -2.85 13.22 3.67
N ASN A 312 -2.70 12.93 4.96
CA ASN A 312 -3.58 13.42 6.02
C ASN A 312 -5.07 13.09 5.79
N ALA A 313 -5.38 11.92 5.27
CA ALA A 313 -6.77 11.53 5.06
C ALA A 313 -7.60 11.69 6.34
N ASN A 314 -8.80 12.24 6.20
CA ASN A 314 -9.72 12.47 7.30
C ASN A 314 -10.52 11.22 7.67
N THR A 315 -10.70 10.33 6.72
CA THR A 315 -11.35 9.01 6.81
C THR A 315 -10.71 8.11 5.76
N TRP A 316 -11.30 7.02 5.36
CA TRP A 316 -10.80 6.08 4.34
C TRP A 316 -10.23 6.79 3.12
N THR A 317 -9.00 6.47 2.77
CA THR A 317 -8.20 7.28 1.83
C THR A 317 -8.59 7.03 0.38
N MET A 318 -8.47 5.79 -0.10
CA MET A 318 -8.82 5.42 -1.49
C MET A 318 -9.85 4.29 -1.48
N CYS A 319 -11.09 4.61 -1.81
CA CYS A 319 -12.20 3.67 -1.79
C CYS A 319 -12.71 3.36 -3.20
N PHE A 320 -12.75 2.08 -3.52
CA PHE A 320 -13.30 1.56 -4.76
C PHE A 320 -14.38 0.53 -4.42
N CYS A 321 -15.64 0.84 -4.78
CA CYS A 321 -16.79 0.01 -4.44
C CYS A 321 -17.54 -0.45 -5.68
N ASP A 322 -17.77 -1.76 -5.82
CA ASP A 322 -18.44 -2.34 -7.01
C ASP A 322 -17.78 -1.99 -8.36
N CYS A 323 -16.46 -1.76 -8.38
CA CYS A 323 -15.73 -1.44 -9.60
C CYS A 323 -15.31 -2.70 -10.36
N THR A 324 -15.16 -2.58 -11.68
CA THR A 324 -14.72 -3.67 -12.57
C THR A 324 -13.54 -3.21 -13.42
N ASN A 325 -12.52 -4.08 -13.61
CA ASN A 325 -11.30 -3.77 -14.35
C ASN A 325 -10.56 -2.55 -13.78
N LEU A 326 -10.18 -2.65 -12.52
CA LEU A 326 -9.55 -1.56 -11.77
C LEU A 326 -8.02 -1.73 -11.74
N THR A 327 -7.28 -0.65 -11.97
CA THR A 327 -5.82 -0.59 -11.80
C THR A 327 -5.44 0.59 -10.91
N ILE A 328 -4.69 0.30 -9.82
CA ILE A 328 -4.23 1.31 -8.83
C ILE A 328 -2.72 1.14 -8.69
N GLU A 329 -1.94 2.06 -9.25
CA GLU A 329 -0.49 1.86 -9.33
C GLU A 329 0.31 3.07 -8.84
N ARG A 330 1.44 2.78 -8.17
CA ARG A 330 2.45 3.78 -7.82
C ARG A 330 1.89 4.99 -7.08
N ASN A 331 0.99 4.76 -6.14
CA ASN A 331 0.47 5.81 -5.27
C ASN A 331 1.23 5.80 -3.94
N LEU A 332 1.40 6.96 -3.33
CA LEU A 332 2.00 7.14 -2.02
C LEU A 332 0.95 7.70 -1.06
N LEU A 333 0.63 6.93 -0.01
CA LEU A 333 -0.39 7.27 0.98
C LEU A 333 0.25 7.41 2.36
N LEU A 334 0.14 8.60 2.98
CA LEU A 334 0.62 8.87 4.32
C LEU A 334 -0.48 9.52 5.15
N SER A 335 -0.96 8.83 6.18
CA SER A 335 -2.01 9.33 7.06
C SER A 335 -1.80 8.88 8.50
N TYR A 336 -2.45 9.56 9.44
CA TYR A 336 -2.24 9.33 10.86
C TYR A 336 -3.52 9.13 11.68
N ARG A 337 -4.68 9.44 11.10
CA ARG A 337 -5.97 9.41 11.80
C ARG A 337 -6.49 7.97 11.94
N ASN A 338 -7.29 7.74 12.98
CA ASN A 338 -7.76 6.39 13.34
C ASN A 338 -8.67 5.70 12.32
N THR A 339 -9.26 6.44 11.39
CA THR A 339 -10.15 5.92 10.34
C THR A 339 -9.57 6.14 8.95
N SER A 340 -8.25 6.37 8.85
CA SER A 340 -7.59 6.60 7.59
C SER A 340 -7.06 5.28 7.00
N ASP A 341 -7.98 4.38 6.61
CA ASP A 341 -7.65 3.17 5.86
C ASP A 341 -6.97 3.57 4.54
N GLY A 342 -6.07 2.77 4.03
CA GLY A 342 -5.28 3.12 2.85
C GLY A 342 -6.01 2.88 1.54
N ILE A 343 -5.87 1.68 0.97
CA ILE A 343 -6.48 1.32 -0.32
C ILE A 343 -7.48 0.19 -0.11
N MET A 344 -8.75 0.47 -0.37
CA MET A 344 -9.84 -0.48 -0.23
C MET A 344 -10.46 -0.86 -1.57
N MET A 345 -10.47 -2.14 -1.91
CA MET A 345 -11.31 -2.72 -2.96
C MET A 345 -12.49 -3.46 -2.31
N SER A 346 -13.69 -2.90 -2.42
CA SER A 346 -14.92 -3.52 -1.91
C SER A 346 -15.82 -3.98 -3.04
N ASP A 347 -16.18 -5.27 -3.07
CA ASP A 347 -17.04 -5.86 -4.10
C ASP A 347 -16.51 -5.63 -5.54
N CYS A 348 -15.20 -5.46 -5.70
CA CYS A 348 -14.58 -5.22 -7.00
C CYS A 348 -14.35 -6.54 -7.76
N VAL A 349 -14.32 -6.44 -9.09
CA VAL A 349 -14.06 -7.55 -10.00
C VAL A 349 -12.90 -7.20 -10.93
N ASN A 350 -11.91 -8.11 -11.06
CA ASN A 350 -10.71 -7.90 -11.87
C ASN A 350 -9.93 -6.63 -11.46
N GLY A 351 -9.76 -6.42 -10.17
CA GLY A 351 -9.00 -5.30 -9.61
C GLY A 351 -7.53 -5.64 -9.39
N ALA A 352 -6.64 -4.69 -9.64
CA ALA A 352 -5.21 -4.82 -9.36
C ALA A 352 -4.63 -3.56 -8.71
N GLY A 353 -3.98 -3.72 -7.53
CA GLY A 353 -3.21 -2.66 -6.86
C GLY A 353 -1.73 -3.03 -6.83
N ARG A 354 -0.85 -2.16 -7.38
CA ARG A 354 0.57 -2.48 -7.56
C ARG A 354 1.49 -1.33 -7.25
N TYR A 355 2.65 -1.67 -6.69
CA TYR A 355 3.73 -0.69 -6.46
C TYR A 355 3.30 0.53 -5.65
N ASN A 356 2.31 0.38 -4.77
CA ASN A 356 1.87 1.46 -3.90
C ASN A 356 2.66 1.44 -2.59
N PHE A 357 2.96 2.61 -2.06
CA PHE A 357 3.44 2.76 -0.69
C PHE A 357 2.28 3.26 0.19
N VAL A 358 2.02 2.56 1.28
CA VAL A 358 0.93 2.87 2.19
C VAL A 358 1.42 2.87 3.64
N ARG A 359 1.29 4.00 4.33
CA ARG A 359 1.44 4.09 5.79
C ARG A 359 0.31 4.94 6.34
N THR A 360 -0.66 4.30 6.93
CA THR A 360 -1.91 4.92 7.38
C THR A 360 -2.16 4.68 8.86
N GLY A 361 -3.15 5.40 9.41
CA GLY A 361 -3.50 5.32 10.82
C GLY A 361 -4.52 4.25 11.14
N ASP A 362 -5.06 3.57 10.15
CA ASP A 362 -5.96 2.41 10.27
C ASP A 362 -5.50 1.31 9.31
N ASP A 363 -6.41 0.48 8.77
CA ASP A 363 -6.07 -0.61 7.86
C ASP A 363 -5.30 -0.12 6.63
N GLY A 364 -4.27 -0.86 6.21
CA GLY A 364 -3.39 -0.43 5.15
C GLY A 364 -3.98 -0.69 3.76
N ILE A 365 -3.91 -1.93 3.31
CA ILE A 365 -4.39 -2.38 1.99
C ILE A 365 -5.36 -3.54 2.22
N GLU A 366 -6.58 -3.40 1.70
CA GLU A 366 -7.63 -4.32 2.08
C GLU A 366 -8.60 -4.71 0.96
N PHE A 367 -9.16 -5.91 1.10
CA PHE A 367 -10.37 -6.32 0.41
C PHE A 367 -11.54 -6.30 1.39
N LYS A 368 -12.64 -5.72 0.96
CA LYS A 368 -13.93 -5.75 1.69
C LYS A 368 -15.06 -6.29 0.81
N ALA A 369 -16.16 -6.63 1.44
CA ALA A 369 -17.39 -7.09 0.77
C ALA A 369 -18.61 -6.41 1.41
N THR A 370 -18.65 -5.06 1.31
CA THR A 370 -19.53 -4.21 2.11
C THR A 370 -20.93 -4.01 1.51
N GLY A 371 -21.05 -4.16 0.20
CA GLY A 371 -22.27 -3.78 -0.51
C GLY A 371 -22.53 -2.27 -0.59
N TRP A 372 -21.59 -1.44 -0.17
CA TRP A 372 -21.79 0.02 -0.10
C TRP A 372 -21.84 0.70 -1.45
N GLY A 373 -21.21 0.12 -2.46
CA GLY A 373 -21.35 0.59 -3.83
C GLY A 373 -22.76 0.46 -4.40
N ARG A 374 -23.63 -0.34 -3.74
CA ARG A 374 -25.00 -0.65 -4.16
C ARG A 374 -25.11 -1.29 -5.55
N GLY A 375 -24.01 -1.75 -6.10
CA GLY A 375 -23.97 -2.53 -7.32
C GLY A 375 -24.29 -4.01 -7.05
N ALA A 376 -24.19 -4.83 -8.08
CA ALA A 376 -24.45 -6.27 -8.01
C ALA A 376 -23.19 -7.13 -7.93
N ASN A 377 -22.00 -6.53 -7.95
CA ASN A 377 -20.75 -7.27 -7.93
C ASN A 377 -20.57 -8.01 -6.61
N VAL A 378 -19.90 -9.13 -6.71
CA VAL A 378 -19.35 -9.89 -5.59
C VAL A 378 -17.84 -9.87 -5.78
N GLY A 379 -17.07 -9.54 -4.75
CA GLY A 379 -15.63 -9.40 -4.84
C GLY A 379 -14.97 -10.65 -5.41
N TYR A 380 -14.30 -10.51 -6.55
CA TYR A 380 -13.73 -11.64 -7.28
C TYR A 380 -12.55 -11.25 -8.15
N ASN A 381 -11.53 -12.15 -8.20
CA ASN A 381 -10.38 -12.03 -9.10
C ASN A 381 -9.62 -10.70 -8.95
N CYS A 382 -9.33 -10.32 -7.69
CA CYS A 382 -8.59 -9.11 -7.38
C CYS A 382 -7.21 -9.45 -6.79
N VAL A 383 -6.22 -8.58 -7.05
CA VAL A 383 -4.86 -8.77 -6.57
C VAL A 383 -4.24 -7.46 -6.06
N TYR A 384 -3.52 -7.56 -4.95
CA TYR A 384 -2.54 -6.57 -4.53
C TYR A 384 -1.14 -7.20 -4.60
N GLU A 385 -0.26 -6.60 -5.40
CA GLU A 385 1.09 -7.14 -5.61
C GLU A 385 2.16 -6.06 -5.71
N TYR A 386 3.35 -6.36 -5.22
CA TYR A 386 4.49 -5.44 -5.21
C TYR A 386 4.20 -4.13 -4.46
N ASN A 387 3.43 -4.17 -3.39
CA ASN A 387 3.15 -3.01 -2.55
C ASN A 387 4.00 -3.05 -1.28
N ASP A 388 4.35 -1.88 -0.78
CA ASP A 388 4.96 -1.69 0.53
C ASP A 388 3.92 -1.08 1.48
N CYS A 389 3.65 -1.77 2.57
CA CYS A 389 2.70 -1.29 3.56
C CYS A 389 3.33 -1.24 4.96
N TRP A 390 3.10 -0.15 5.67
CA TRP A 390 3.43 -0.04 7.10
C TRP A 390 2.13 0.20 7.86
N THR A 391 1.94 -0.53 8.94
CA THR A 391 0.80 -0.28 9.81
C THR A 391 1.24 0.29 11.14
N ASP A 392 0.64 1.42 11.49
CA ASP A 392 0.85 2.08 12.78
C ASP A 392 -0.23 1.71 13.81
N ARG A 393 -1.24 0.88 13.45
CA ARG A 393 -2.35 0.54 14.35
C ARG A 393 -3.07 -0.78 14.09
N VAL A 394 -3.39 -1.15 12.85
CA VAL A 394 -4.29 -2.29 12.55
C VAL A 394 -3.60 -3.25 11.58
N SER A 395 -4.19 -3.60 10.46
CA SER A 395 -3.61 -4.54 9.50
C SER A 395 -2.80 -3.82 8.41
N ALA A 396 -1.81 -4.52 7.86
CA ALA A 396 -1.13 -4.09 6.65
C ALA A 396 -1.86 -4.61 5.41
N TYR A 397 -2.20 -5.90 5.41
CA TYR A 397 -2.94 -6.57 4.34
C TYR A 397 -4.09 -7.35 4.95
N GLY A 398 -5.31 -6.89 4.77
CA GLY A 398 -6.46 -7.39 5.49
C GLY A 398 -7.70 -7.73 4.66
N LEU A 399 -8.48 -8.65 5.20
CA LEU A 399 -9.87 -8.89 4.86
C LEU A 399 -10.67 -8.73 6.15
N ILE A 400 -11.18 -7.53 6.41
CA ILE A 400 -11.68 -7.17 7.72
C ILE A 400 -12.93 -6.33 7.66
N TRP A 401 -13.79 -6.54 8.64
CA TRP A 401 -15.01 -5.82 8.96
C TRP A 401 -15.95 -5.49 7.79
N GLU A 402 -17.13 -4.99 8.11
CA GLU A 402 -18.21 -4.55 7.22
C GLU A 402 -18.55 -5.61 6.16
N ASN A 403 -18.72 -6.87 6.59
CA ASN A 403 -18.92 -8.00 5.71
C ASN A 403 -20.40 -8.24 5.44
N MET A 404 -20.82 -8.07 4.21
CA MET A 404 -22.23 -8.27 3.81
C MET A 404 -22.39 -9.18 2.61
N ARG A 405 -21.28 -9.58 1.94
CA ARG A 405 -21.31 -10.36 0.70
C ARG A 405 -20.21 -11.42 0.68
N ASP A 406 -20.34 -12.36 -0.22
CA ASP A 406 -19.30 -13.33 -0.52
C ASP A 406 -18.07 -12.64 -1.14
N LEU A 407 -16.91 -13.28 -0.98
CA LEU A 407 -15.66 -12.83 -1.59
C LEU A 407 -14.84 -14.08 -1.97
N SER A 408 -14.22 -14.07 -3.14
CA SER A 408 -13.40 -15.20 -3.57
C SER A 408 -12.32 -14.85 -4.57
N ASN A 409 -11.31 -15.72 -4.67
CA ASN A 409 -10.20 -15.61 -5.61
C ASN A 409 -9.50 -14.25 -5.49
N VAL A 410 -9.06 -13.90 -4.28
CA VAL A 410 -8.30 -12.68 -4.01
C VAL A 410 -6.89 -13.00 -3.55
N THR A 411 -5.95 -12.18 -3.94
CA THR A 411 -4.53 -12.46 -3.74
C THR A 411 -3.77 -11.23 -3.23
N PHE A 412 -2.95 -11.43 -2.20
CA PHE A 412 -1.84 -10.55 -1.83
C PHE A 412 -0.54 -11.28 -2.16
N ARG A 413 0.27 -10.77 -3.07
CA ARG A 413 1.53 -11.45 -3.42
C ARG A 413 2.67 -10.50 -3.70
N ASN A 414 3.89 -10.95 -3.40
CA ASN A 414 5.11 -10.18 -3.62
C ASN A 414 5.07 -8.81 -2.94
N ASN A 415 4.46 -8.73 -1.76
CA ASN A 415 4.32 -7.50 -1.00
C ASN A 415 5.30 -7.47 0.18
N SER A 416 5.55 -6.28 0.70
CA SER A 416 6.34 -6.10 1.91
C SER A 416 5.57 -5.39 3.03
N VAL A 417 5.99 -5.64 4.26
CA VAL A 417 5.60 -4.89 5.46
C VAL A 417 6.87 -4.40 6.15
N GLY A 418 7.13 -3.10 6.08
CA GLY A 418 8.32 -2.54 6.74
C GLY A 418 8.20 -2.64 8.27
N PHE A 419 7.20 -2.01 8.84
CA PHE A 419 6.88 -2.09 10.26
C PHE A 419 5.40 -2.36 10.49
N ALA A 420 5.10 -3.31 11.35
CA ALA A 420 3.76 -3.57 11.81
C ALA A 420 3.66 -3.31 13.32
N TYR A 421 2.87 -2.32 13.68
CA TYR A 421 2.52 -2.03 15.05
C TYR A 421 1.01 -2.09 15.21
N THR A 422 0.54 -2.84 16.21
CA THR A 422 -0.88 -2.84 16.55
C THR A 422 -1.10 -2.36 17.98
N SER A 423 -2.22 -1.67 18.19
CA SER A 423 -2.66 -1.36 19.54
C SER A 423 -3.07 -2.65 20.28
N GLU A 424 -3.16 -2.59 21.57
CA GLU A 424 -3.26 -3.61 22.61
C GLU A 424 -4.22 -4.80 22.41
N ASN A 425 -5.01 -4.83 21.33
CA ASN A 425 -5.92 -5.94 21.06
C ASN A 425 -5.18 -7.10 20.39
N GLY A 426 -4.98 -8.20 21.08
CA GLY A 426 -4.21 -9.36 20.63
C GLY A 426 -4.73 -10.10 19.37
N TYR A 427 -5.65 -9.49 18.63
CA TYR A 427 -6.14 -9.99 17.34
C TYR A 427 -5.72 -9.14 16.16
N LEU A 428 -5.39 -7.86 16.36
CA LEU A 428 -4.93 -6.98 15.30
C LEU A 428 -3.51 -7.36 14.89
N CYS A 429 -3.27 -7.55 13.60
CA CYS A 429 -2.00 -8.07 13.09
C CYS A 429 -1.77 -7.66 11.63
N PRO A 430 -0.53 -7.76 11.12
CA PRO A 430 -0.25 -7.34 9.75
C PRO A 430 -0.99 -8.12 8.67
N LEU A 431 -1.26 -9.42 8.86
CA LEU A 431 -1.96 -10.27 7.88
C LEU A 431 -3.25 -10.80 8.52
N GLU A 432 -4.35 -10.11 8.29
CA GLU A 432 -5.58 -10.34 9.04
C GLU A 432 -6.77 -10.75 8.17
N ILE A 433 -7.46 -11.82 8.59
CA ILE A 433 -8.80 -12.17 8.12
C ILE A 433 -9.74 -12.15 9.32
N ARG A 434 -10.74 -11.28 9.28
CA ARG A 434 -11.72 -11.12 10.35
C ARG A 434 -13.13 -10.99 9.80
N LEU A 435 -13.91 -12.03 9.94
CA LEU A 435 -15.26 -12.15 9.43
C LEU A 435 -16.29 -12.14 10.55
N GLY A 436 -17.30 -11.32 10.41
CA GLY A 436 -18.42 -11.27 11.36
C GLY A 436 -19.31 -12.50 11.25
N ALA A 437 -19.51 -13.21 12.36
CA ALA A 437 -20.29 -14.48 12.40
C ALA A 437 -21.80 -14.32 12.13
N ASN A 438 -22.28 -13.09 12.11
CA ASN A 438 -23.72 -12.79 11.92
C ASN A 438 -24.16 -12.75 10.45
N SER A 439 -23.29 -13.16 9.53
CA SER A 439 -23.55 -13.13 8.09
C SER A 439 -23.58 -14.54 7.54
N ASN A 440 -24.51 -14.86 6.62
CA ASN A 440 -24.48 -16.09 5.83
C ASN A 440 -23.62 -15.88 4.58
N ILE A 441 -22.33 -15.67 4.76
CA ILE A 441 -21.40 -15.36 3.68
C ILE A 441 -20.19 -16.29 3.71
N THR A 442 -19.57 -16.45 2.56
CA THR A 442 -18.36 -17.26 2.39
C THR A 442 -17.24 -16.44 1.78
N TRP A 443 -16.11 -16.41 2.47
CA TRP A 443 -14.85 -15.92 1.95
C TRP A 443 -13.93 -17.09 1.68
N LYS A 444 -13.48 -17.22 0.44
CA LYS A 444 -12.71 -18.41 0.04
C LYS A 444 -11.70 -18.10 -1.08
N ASP A 445 -10.81 -19.08 -1.29
CA ASP A 445 -9.77 -19.03 -2.32
C ASP A 445 -8.91 -17.76 -2.16
N ILE A 446 -8.37 -17.58 -0.95
CA ILE A 446 -7.58 -16.40 -0.57
C ILE A 446 -6.10 -16.80 -0.51
N LEU A 447 -5.26 -16.05 -1.18
CA LEU A 447 -3.82 -16.31 -1.24
C LEU A 447 -3.02 -15.13 -0.69
N TYR A 448 -2.16 -15.40 0.30
CA TYR A 448 -1.05 -14.56 0.72
C TYR A 448 0.24 -15.27 0.29
N GLU A 449 0.98 -14.72 -0.66
CA GLU A 449 2.18 -15.37 -1.22
C GLU A 449 3.36 -14.42 -1.33
N ASN A 450 4.56 -14.89 -0.94
CA ASN A 450 5.81 -14.12 -1.02
C ASN A 450 5.68 -12.76 -0.32
N ILE A 451 5.39 -12.76 0.99
CA ILE A 451 5.27 -11.53 1.78
C ILE A 451 6.43 -11.47 2.77
N GLU A 452 7.16 -10.36 2.71
CA GLU A 452 8.27 -10.05 3.60
C GLU A 452 7.81 -9.08 4.69
N LEU A 453 8.08 -9.42 5.97
CA LEU A 453 7.82 -8.55 7.12
C LEU A 453 9.15 -8.26 7.82
N TYR A 454 9.57 -6.99 7.80
CA TYR A 454 10.84 -6.58 8.39
C TYR A 454 10.78 -6.61 9.92
N TYR A 455 9.80 -5.95 10.53
CA TYR A 455 9.61 -5.96 11.99
C TYR A 455 8.13 -5.96 12.39
N VAL A 456 7.77 -6.89 13.27
CA VAL A 456 6.39 -7.06 13.77
C VAL A 456 6.31 -6.79 15.26
N ASP A 457 5.77 -5.63 15.64
CA ASP A 457 5.45 -5.25 17.04
C ASP A 457 3.97 -5.52 17.36
N CYS A 458 3.54 -6.74 17.09
CA CYS A 458 2.18 -7.23 17.30
C CYS A 458 2.19 -8.50 18.15
N ALA A 459 1.05 -8.89 18.69
CA ALA A 459 0.92 -10.16 19.40
C ALA A 459 0.98 -11.37 18.46
N THR A 460 0.61 -11.18 17.20
CA THR A 460 0.59 -12.23 16.17
C THR A 460 0.89 -11.64 14.79
N VAL A 461 1.42 -12.46 13.89
CA VAL A 461 1.64 -12.09 12.48
C VAL A 461 0.40 -12.33 11.63
N ILE A 462 -0.26 -13.45 11.84
CA ILE A 462 -1.44 -13.88 11.08
C ILE A 462 -2.60 -14.11 12.05
N THR A 463 -3.75 -13.53 11.73
CA THR A 463 -5.02 -13.85 12.43
C THR A 463 -6.05 -14.33 11.42
N VAL A 464 -6.70 -15.47 11.72
CA VAL A 464 -7.93 -15.93 11.06
C VAL A 464 -9.02 -16.00 12.12
N LYS A 465 -9.99 -15.09 12.03
CA LYS A 465 -11.02 -14.92 13.06
C LYS A 465 -12.43 -14.91 12.48
N VAL A 466 -13.31 -15.74 13.02
CA VAL A 466 -14.77 -15.65 12.81
C VAL A 466 -15.43 -15.45 14.17
N SER A 467 -16.12 -14.33 14.37
CA SER A 467 -16.66 -14.01 15.70
C SER A 467 -17.91 -13.15 15.61
N SER A 468 -18.89 -13.41 16.46
CA SER A 468 -20.10 -12.59 16.58
C SER A 468 -19.85 -11.18 17.13
N SER A 469 -18.70 -10.95 17.75
CA SER A 469 -18.32 -9.62 18.26
C SER A 469 -17.79 -8.68 17.18
N ASP A 470 -17.44 -9.22 16.01
CA ASP A 470 -16.93 -8.41 14.90
C ASP A 470 -18.13 -7.95 14.07
N GLY A 471 -18.41 -6.66 14.13
CA GLY A 471 -19.60 -6.00 13.59
C GLY A 471 -19.80 -6.12 12.08
N GLY A 472 -20.94 -5.66 11.60
CA GLY A 472 -21.21 -5.47 10.18
C GLY A 472 -22.03 -6.56 9.48
N GLY A 473 -22.42 -7.61 10.17
CA GLY A 473 -23.26 -8.66 9.58
C GLY A 473 -24.75 -8.34 9.59
N LEU A 474 -25.47 -8.78 8.56
CA LEU A 474 -26.93 -8.58 8.41
C LEU A 474 -27.79 -9.52 9.29
N GLY A 475 -27.16 -10.29 10.19
CA GLY A 475 -27.84 -11.29 11.03
C GLY A 475 -28.17 -12.58 10.24
N GLY A 476 -27.75 -13.74 10.77
CA GLY A 476 -28.05 -15.00 10.08
C GLY A 476 -27.19 -16.21 10.44
N GLY A 477 -26.04 -16.04 11.00
CA GLY A 477 -25.36 -17.11 11.75
C GLY A 477 -24.64 -18.21 10.95
N GLY A 478 -23.90 -17.89 9.87
CA GLY A 478 -23.24 -18.94 9.09
C GLY A 478 -22.01 -18.51 8.30
N ALA A 479 -21.19 -17.61 8.84
CA ALA A 479 -20.01 -17.11 8.15
C ALA A 479 -18.94 -18.21 7.96
N ILE A 480 -18.41 -18.35 6.76
CA ILE A 480 -17.40 -19.35 6.41
C ILE A 480 -16.15 -18.67 5.87
N VAL A 481 -14.99 -19.04 6.42
CA VAL A 481 -13.67 -18.77 5.86
C VAL A 481 -13.09 -20.09 5.39
N ASP A 482 -12.83 -20.23 4.09
CA ASP A 482 -12.37 -21.48 3.49
C ASP A 482 -11.23 -21.26 2.50
N SER A 483 -10.36 -22.26 2.39
CA SER A 483 -9.29 -22.29 1.36
C SER A 483 -8.40 -21.03 1.37
N VAL A 484 -7.78 -20.75 2.52
CA VAL A 484 -6.81 -19.67 2.68
C VAL A 484 -5.39 -20.24 2.71
N THR A 485 -4.53 -19.72 1.89
CA THR A 485 -3.12 -20.13 1.83
C THR A 485 -2.19 -18.97 2.16
N TYR A 486 -1.33 -19.16 3.16
CA TYR A 486 -0.18 -18.32 3.49
C TYR A 486 1.07 -19.06 3.05
N LYS A 487 1.73 -18.58 1.99
CA LYS A 487 2.86 -19.26 1.35
C LYS A 487 4.06 -18.35 1.21
N ASN A 488 5.25 -18.86 1.56
CA ASN A 488 6.49 -18.11 1.51
C ASN A 488 6.40 -16.78 2.30
N ILE A 489 5.91 -16.84 3.53
CA ILE A 489 5.84 -15.68 4.42
C ILE A 489 7.16 -15.61 5.21
N SER A 490 7.84 -14.48 5.15
CA SER A 490 9.11 -14.24 5.86
C SER A 490 8.94 -13.15 6.91
N VAL A 491 9.21 -13.48 8.16
CA VAL A 491 9.25 -12.55 9.29
C VAL A 491 10.70 -12.44 9.77
N ASN A 492 11.34 -11.29 9.54
CA ASN A 492 12.76 -11.12 9.90
C ASN A 492 12.95 -10.93 11.40
N ALA A 493 12.12 -10.09 12.02
CA ALA A 493 12.16 -9.88 13.46
C ALA A 493 10.77 -9.56 14.02
N CYS A 494 10.55 -9.87 15.29
CA CYS A 494 9.31 -9.56 15.98
C CYS A 494 9.57 -9.26 17.47
N ARG A 495 8.59 -8.64 18.12
CA ARG A 495 8.63 -8.42 19.57
C ARG A 495 8.61 -9.75 20.32
N GLU A 496 9.07 -9.75 21.56
CA GLU A 496 8.95 -10.88 22.48
C GLU A 496 7.48 -11.29 22.68
N GLY A 497 7.20 -12.58 22.61
CA GLY A 497 5.85 -13.14 22.75
C GLY A 497 4.96 -13.03 21.51
N CYS A 498 5.46 -12.51 20.40
CA CYS A 498 4.75 -12.58 19.12
C CYS A 498 4.65 -14.04 18.64
N VAL A 499 3.50 -14.41 18.08
CA VAL A 499 3.27 -15.75 17.50
C VAL A 499 3.04 -15.66 15.99
N ALA A 500 3.30 -16.75 15.28
CA ALA A 500 3.16 -16.79 13.83
C ALA A 500 1.70 -16.70 13.39
N LEU A 501 0.82 -17.50 14.02
CA LEU A 501 -0.61 -17.53 13.66
C LEU A 501 -1.50 -17.73 14.89
N LYS A 502 -2.61 -17.00 14.91
CA LYS A 502 -3.71 -17.16 15.84
C LYS A 502 -5.00 -17.45 15.09
N MET A 503 -5.69 -18.51 15.45
CA MET A 503 -6.97 -18.88 14.88
C MET A 503 -8.05 -18.83 15.94
N HIS A 504 -9.10 -18.05 15.70
CA HIS A 504 -10.20 -17.84 16.64
C HIS A 504 -11.56 -18.11 16.03
N PHE A 505 -12.38 -18.88 16.73
CA PHE A 505 -13.77 -19.11 16.38
C PHE A 505 -14.65 -18.88 17.60
N GLY A 506 -15.48 -17.83 17.56
CA GLY A 506 -16.29 -17.40 18.70
C GLY A 506 -17.42 -18.36 19.04
N GLU A 507 -17.77 -18.48 20.32
CA GLU A 507 -18.75 -19.41 20.84
C GLU A 507 -20.16 -19.32 20.20
N TYR A 508 -20.52 -18.14 19.71
CA TYR A 508 -21.83 -17.89 19.08
C TYR A 508 -21.76 -17.85 17.55
N ALA A 509 -20.63 -18.24 16.98
CA ALA A 509 -20.46 -18.25 15.55
C ALA A 509 -21.09 -19.49 14.93
N GLY A 510 -22.14 -19.31 14.16
CA GLY A 510 -22.50 -20.31 13.14
C GLY A 510 -21.47 -20.25 12.00
N GLY A 511 -21.33 -21.30 11.23
CA GLY A 511 -20.39 -21.34 10.11
C GLY A 511 -19.11 -22.11 10.40
N ASP A 512 -18.01 -21.79 9.69
CA ASP A 512 -16.80 -22.60 9.75
C ASP A 512 -15.51 -21.85 9.40
N ILE A 513 -14.36 -22.44 9.77
CA ILE A 513 -13.03 -22.11 9.30
C ILE A 513 -12.39 -23.41 8.80
N THR A 514 -12.13 -23.52 7.50
CA THR A 514 -11.64 -24.75 6.87
C THR A 514 -10.50 -24.47 5.89
N ASN A 515 -9.68 -25.49 5.66
CA ASN A 515 -8.62 -25.47 4.63
C ASN A 515 -7.66 -24.28 4.73
N ILE A 516 -7.22 -23.95 5.94
CA ILE A 516 -6.17 -22.94 6.16
C ILE A 516 -4.82 -23.62 6.00
N VAL A 517 -3.98 -23.12 5.13
CA VAL A 517 -2.64 -23.68 4.83
C VAL A 517 -1.58 -22.64 5.13
N VAL A 518 -0.58 -23.03 5.93
CA VAL A 518 0.68 -22.28 6.11
C VAL A 518 1.79 -23.12 5.48
N GLU A 519 2.41 -22.60 4.42
CA GLU A 519 3.42 -23.29 3.64
C GLU A 519 4.69 -22.47 3.56
N ASN A 520 5.84 -23.05 3.95
CA ASN A 520 7.15 -22.43 3.90
C ASN A 520 7.18 -21.04 4.59
N MET A 521 6.74 -20.98 5.85
CA MET A 521 6.83 -19.75 6.65
C MET A 521 8.13 -19.70 7.43
N SER A 522 8.91 -18.65 7.22
CA SER A 522 10.08 -18.30 8.05
C SER A 522 9.67 -17.30 9.13
N PHE A 523 9.84 -17.66 10.39
CA PHE A 523 9.45 -16.84 11.53
C PHE A 523 10.66 -16.59 12.43
N CYS A 524 11.19 -15.36 12.41
CA CYS A 524 12.35 -14.91 13.19
C CYS A 524 13.54 -15.90 13.10
N GLY A 525 13.91 -16.28 11.87
CA GLY A 525 15.04 -17.17 11.58
C GLY A 525 14.75 -18.68 11.65
N LYS A 526 13.52 -19.09 11.95
CA LYS A 526 13.09 -20.50 11.96
C LYS A 526 12.04 -20.77 10.89
N VAL A 527 12.28 -21.76 10.05
CA VAL A 527 11.24 -22.28 9.14
C VAL A 527 10.29 -23.17 9.95
N LEU A 528 8.99 -22.86 9.92
CA LEU A 528 7.97 -23.59 10.63
C LEU A 528 7.57 -24.86 9.85
N THR A 529 7.28 -25.92 10.59
CA THR A 529 6.95 -27.25 10.06
C THR A 529 5.66 -27.78 10.68
N ALA A 530 5.15 -28.89 10.19
CA ALA A 530 3.97 -29.57 10.75
C ALA A 530 4.14 -29.91 12.25
N GLU A 531 5.36 -30.18 12.72
CA GLU A 531 5.65 -30.48 14.12
C GLU A 531 5.44 -29.27 15.04
N ASP A 532 5.57 -28.06 14.50
CA ASP A 532 5.41 -26.80 15.24
C ASP A 532 3.95 -26.44 15.49
N LYS A 533 2.99 -27.06 14.78
CA LYS A 533 1.55 -26.75 14.90
C LYS A 533 1.05 -26.84 16.34
N SER A 534 1.55 -27.78 17.13
CA SER A 534 1.16 -27.94 18.54
C SER A 534 1.95 -27.03 19.51
N ASN A 535 2.91 -26.25 19.01
CA ASN A 535 3.72 -25.36 19.83
C ASN A 535 3.06 -23.99 19.99
N SER A 536 2.59 -23.68 21.19
CA SER A 536 1.93 -22.41 21.52
C SER A 536 2.81 -21.15 21.38
N SER A 537 4.12 -21.32 21.24
CA SER A 537 5.03 -20.22 20.91
C SER A 537 4.94 -19.78 19.44
N TYR A 538 4.32 -20.58 18.60
CA TYR A 538 4.13 -20.27 17.17
C TYR A 538 2.67 -20.22 16.74
N PHE A 539 1.83 -21.11 17.30
CA PHE A 539 0.43 -21.24 16.91
C PHE A 539 -0.49 -21.18 18.13
N VAL A 540 -1.48 -20.31 18.08
CA VAL A 540 -2.46 -20.15 19.15
C VAL A 540 -3.82 -20.65 18.68
N ASN A 541 -4.32 -21.69 19.36
CA ASN A 541 -5.61 -22.29 19.10
C ASN A 541 -6.69 -21.69 20.01
N GLU A 542 -7.52 -20.82 19.46
CA GLU A 542 -8.77 -20.35 20.08
C GLU A 542 -10.00 -20.74 19.22
N ALA A 543 -9.84 -21.76 18.37
CA ALA A 543 -10.88 -22.26 17.46
C ALA A 543 -11.27 -23.72 17.74
N GLY A 544 -10.69 -24.34 18.79
CA GLY A 544 -10.99 -25.72 19.16
C GLY A 544 -10.72 -26.72 18.02
N ASP A 545 -11.66 -27.62 17.78
CA ASP A 545 -11.55 -28.69 16.76
C ASP A 545 -11.35 -28.12 15.35
N LYS A 546 -11.82 -26.89 15.07
CA LYS A 546 -11.63 -26.21 13.77
C LYS A 546 -10.17 -25.87 13.50
N PHE A 547 -9.38 -25.61 14.53
CA PHE A 547 -7.93 -25.47 14.41
C PHE A 547 -7.28 -26.80 14.05
N GLU A 548 -7.68 -27.88 14.74
CA GLU A 548 -7.07 -29.18 14.54
C GLU A 548 -7.34 -29.75 13.15
N THR A 549 -8.57 -29.62 12.67
CA THR A 549 -9.00 -30.14 11.36
C THR A 549 -8.81 -29.17 10.21
N GLY A 550 -8.91 -27.87 10.45
CA GLY A 550 -8.90 -26.83 9.43
C GLY A 550 -7.52 -26.26 9.12
N LEU A 551 -6.53 -26.36 10.03
CA LEU A 551 -5.17 -25.81 9.80
C LEU A 551 -4.18 -26.92 9.36
N THR A 552 -3.47 -26.66 8.28
CA THR A 552 -2.33 -27.47 7.80
C THR A 552 -1.06 -26.61 7.77
N VAL A 553 0.04 -27.13 8.31
CA VAL A 553 1.39 -26.50 8.24
C VAL A 553 2.30 -27.42 7.44
N LYS A 554 3.00 -26.85 6.43
CA LYS A 554 3.87 -27.60 5.51
C LYS A 554 5.26 -27.01 5.43
#